data_81a77e9bb5b44eea1eceb67a654569ff
#
_entry.id   81a77e9bb5b44eea1eceb67a654569ff
#
_cell.length_a   1.000
_cell.length_b   1.000
_cell.length_c   1.000
_cell.angle_alpha   90.00
_cell.angle_beta   90.00
_cell.angle_gamma   90.00
#
_symmetry.space_group_name_H-M   'P 1'
#
loop_
_entity.id
_entity.type
_entity.pdbx_description
1 polymer ?
#
loop_
_entity_poly.entity_id
_entity_poly.type
_entity_poly.pdbx_seq_one_letter_code
_entity_poly.pdbx_strand_id
1 'polypeptide(L)'
;VLLITIFCQVFWVAAQKKAPKWMDKQRKAVVTVTTYGKDNQKKASGTGFFITETGEALSGYSLFKDAARATVTDADGKEYPVSRILGADELYDVIKFKVEVPKKAVFLPIAREPISQGVIAYLMPYSTGKITKFGEGPVSEVSKLKEPFSYYKLSMALESGQVNAPVLTADGEVFGLAQEDASGKKEDSYAVSAGYANSLTIQSADAFNSTYSRIGIRKAWPSDVSQAQVSLYLMASSQDPKTYLATLNDFIATFPDSPDGYLNRANHYAYHRADLAPTEAEQGAYLDKALEDINTASRFSERKGDVWFNRAKLIYGVAAADTTLNKEQWTVDAATEAIQKAIGEEDLPVYRQLEGDIHFYKGDFEQALEGFVNV
;
A
#
# COMPACT_ATOMS: atom_id res chain seq x y z
N VAL A 1 10.81 67.29 48.39
CA VAL A 1 11.48 65.97 48.40
C VAL A 1 10.70 65.01 47.44
N LEU A 2 11.29 64.75 46.29
CA LEU A 2 10.67 63.90 45.26
C LEU A 2 11.17 62.46 45.47
N LEU A 3 10.31 61.55 45.90
CA LEU A 3 10.62 60.15 46.04
C LEU A 3 10.45 59.48 44.65
N ILE A 4 11.57 59.14 44.03
CA ILE A 4 11.58 58.28 42.77
C ILE A 4 11.56 56.81 43.22
N THR A 5 10.41 56.17 43.08
CA THR A 5 10.29 54.71 43.25
C THR A 5 10.76 54.05 42.01
N ILE A 6 11.96 53.43 42.02
CA ILE A 6 12.46 52.54 40.91
C ILE A 6 11.75 51.23 41.04
N PHE A 7 10.86 50.94 40.09
CA PHE A 7 10.24 49.59 39.86
C PHE A 7 11.26 48.69 39.13
N CYS A 8 12.00 47.87 39.90
CA CYS A 8 12.79 46.80 39.33
C CYS A 8 11.84 45.71 38.76
N GLN A 9 11.57 45.75 37.47
CA GLN A 9 10.94 44.62 36.79
C GLN A 9 11.99 43.51 36.67
N VAL A 10 11.86 42.48 37.51
CA VAL A 10 12.62 41.24 37.37
C VAL A 10 12.03 40.49 36.17
N PHE A 11 12.67 40.64 35.03
CA PHE A 11 12.39 39.75 33.89
C PHE A 11 12.91 38.36 34.25
N TRP A 12 12.00 37.47 34.59
CA TRP A 12 12.29 36.03 34.59
C TRP A 12 12.56 35.61 33.16
N VAL A 13 13.81 35.60 32.75
CA VAL A 13 14.22 34.88 31.53
C VAL A 13 14.13 33.39 31.87
N ALA A 14 13.04 32.75 31.49
CA ALA A 14 12.96 31.30 31.55
C ALA A 14 14.13 30.76 30.72
N ALA A 15 15.11 30.13 31.37
CA ALA A 15 16.23 29.53 30.71
C ALA A 15 15.67 28.47 29.70
N GLN A 16 15.87 28.71 28.43
CA GLN A 16 15.42 27.80 27.37
C GLN A 16 16.08 26.45 27.60
N LYS A 17 15.28 25.43 27.93
CA LYS A 17 15.76 24.07 28.16
C LYS A 17 16.54 23.60 26.92
N LYS A 18 17.72 23.04 27.11
CA LYS A 18 18.56 22.54 26.02
C LYS A 18 18.01 21.23 25.55
N ALA A 19 17.78 21.10 24.23
CA ALA A 19 17.32 19.86 23.63
C ALA A 19 18.28 18.68 23.92
N PRO A 20 17.78 17.49 24.21
CA PRO A 20 18.60 16.29 24.33
C PRO A 20 19.49 16.09 23.10
N LYS A 21 20.75 15.69 23.30
CA LYS A 21 21.73 15.56 22.19
C LYS A 21 21.28 14.59 21.07
N TRP A 22 20.49 13.59 21.41
CA TRP A 22 19.99 12.62 20.44
C TRP A 22 18.97 13.25 19.48
N MET A 23 18.22 14.28 19.86
CA MET A 23 17.26 14.95 18.98
C MET A 23 17.92 15.53 17.74
N ASP A 24 19.05 16.20 17.87
CA ASP A 24 19.77 16.77 16.72
C ASP A 24 20.22 15.69 15.72
N LYS A 25 20.56 14.49 16.22
CA LYS A 25 20.93 13.37 15.38
C LYS A 25 19.73 12.75 14.67
N GLN A 26 18.62 12.59 15.38
CA GLN A 26 17.40 11.94 14.88
C GLN A 26 16.45 12.88 14.12
N ARG A 27 16.62 14.21 14.21
CA ARG A 27 15.73 15.17 13.54
C ARG A 27 15.51 14.93 12.05
N LYS A 28 16.49 14.32 11.37
CA LYS A 28 16.40 13.99 9.95
C LYS A 28 15.37 12.90 9.65
N ALA A 29 14.88 12.20 10.66
CA ALA A 29 13.79 11.24 10.51
C ALA A 29 12.42 11.93 10.38
N VAL A 30 12.28 13.19 10.86
CA VAL A 30 11.03 13.95 10.76
C VAL A 30 10.97 14.69 9.44
N VAL A 31 9.84 14.57 8.77
CA VAL A 31 9.62 15.09 7.42
C VAL A 31 8.35 15.93 7.35
N THR A 32 8.26 16.79 6.33
CA THR A 32 7.01 17.42 5.96
C THR A 32 6.33 16.59 4.89
N VAL A 33 5.11 16.15 5.15
CA VAL A 33 4.23 15.48 4.19
C VAL A 33 3.41 16.53 3.47
N THR A 34 3.39 16.48 2.13
CA THR A 34 2.55 17.35 1.30
C THR A 34 1.69 16.50 0.40
N THR A 35 0.38 16.73 0.39
CA THR A 35 -0.57 15.99 -0.44
C THR A 35 -1.20 16.88 -1.51
N TYR A 36 -1.61 16.25 -2.61
CA TYR A 36 -2.11 16.94 -3.80
C TYR A 36 -3.39 16.28 -4.29
N GLY A 37 -4.31 17.09 -4.81
CA GLY A 37 -5.53 16.64 -5.45
C GLY A 37 -5.31 16.06 -6.86
N LYS A 38 -6.39 15.59 -7.49
CA LYS A 38 -6.37 15.11 -8.89
C LYS A 38 -5.99 16.21 -9.90
N ASP A 39 -6.23 17.47 -9.56
CA ASP A 39 -5.83 18.67 -10.30
C ASP A 39 -4.36 19.05 -10.11
N ASN A 40 -3.62 18.23 -9.37
CA ASN A 40 -2.22 18.46 -8.97
C ASN A 40 -1.99 19.69 -8.09
N GLN A 41 -3.05 20.31 -7.55
CA GLN A 41 -2.92 21.42 -6.60
C GLN A 41 -2.62 20.87 -5.19
N LYS A 42 -1.83 21.64 -4.44
CA LYS A 42 -1.54 21.33 -3.04
C LYS A 42 -2.84 21.32 -2.23
N LYS A 43 -3.12 20.21 -1.55
CA LYS A 43 -4.31 20.00 -0.73
C LYS A 43 -4.05 20.25 0.74
N ALA A 44 -3.03 19.60 1.29
CA ALA A 44 -2.65 19.71 2.70
C ALA A 44 -1.14 19.53 2.88
N SER A 45 -0.66 19.96 4.04
CA SER A 45 0.71 19.73 4.46
C SER A 45 0.73 19.52 5.97
N GLY A 46 1.58 18.63 6.46
CA GLY A 46 1.71 18.32 7.87
C GLY A 46 2.99 17.54 8.16
N THR A 47 3.12 17.08 9.39
CA THR A 47 4.32 16.37 9.84
C THR A 47 4.14 14.86 9.67
N GLY A 48 5.22 14.18 9.33
CA GLY A 48 5.37 12.73 9.39
C GLY A 48 6.79 12.37 9.79
N PHE A 49 7.08 11.08 9.95
CA PHE A 49 8.42 10.63 10.30
C PHE A 49 8.68 9.21 9.81
N PHE A 50 9.94 8.95 9.46
CA PHE A 50 10.39 7.62 9.08
C PHE A 50 10.54 6.70 10.29
N ILE A 51 10.12 5.44 10.12
CA ILE A 51 10.21 4.37 11.12
C ILE A 51 11.12 3.22 10.67
N THR A 52 11.56 3.23 9.39
CA THR A 52 12.54 2.28 8.86
C THR A 52 13.54 2.98 7.94
N GLU A 53 14.72 2.40 7.83
CA GLU A 53 15.76 2.87 6.90
C GLU A 53 15.36 2.76 5.43
N THR A 54 14.38 1.91 5.11
CA THR A 54 13.88 1.68 3.76
C THR A 54 12.80 2.66 3.34
N GLY A 55 12.40 3.61 4.19
CA GLY A 55 11.45 4.68 3.86
C GLY A 55 9.99 4.39 4.23
N GLU A 56 9.73 3.48 5.17
CA GLU A 56 8.40 3.42 5.78
C GLU A 56 8.23 4.58 6.76
N ALA A 57 7.08 5.22 6.72
CA ALA A 57 6.80 6.42 7.49
C ALA A 57 5.37 6.43 8.04
N LEU A 58 5.17 7.21 9.10
CA LEU A 58 3.89 7.43 9.75
C LEU A 58 3.48 8.90 9.68
N SER A 59 2.16 9.16 9.60
CA SER A 59 1.54 10.47 9.67
C SER A 59 0.05 10.36 10.02
N GLY A 60 -0.70 11.45 9.94
CA GLY A 60 -2.16 11.48 10.08
C GLY A 60 -2.88 11.09 8.77
N TYR A 61 -3.90 10.24 8.87
CA TYR A 61 -4.77 9.86 7.75
C TYR A 61 -5.45 11.07 7.10
N SER A 62 -5.87 12.05 7.91
CA SER A 62 -6.55 13.27 7.45
C SER A 62 -5.79 14.03 6.36
N LEU A 63 -4.46 13.99 6.37
CA LEU A 63 -3.63 14.57 5.31
C LEU A 63 -3.82 13.86 3.97
N PHE A 64 -4.04 12.56 3.98
CA PHE A 64 -4.12 11.71 2.77
C PHE A 64 -5.53 11.52 2.23
N LYS A 65 -6.54 11.84 3.05
CA LYS A 65 -7.95 11.74 2.65
C LYS A 65 -8.21 12.60 1.42
N ASP A 66 -8.77 11.98 0.35
CA ASP A 66 -9.03 12.58 -0.96
C ASP A 66 -7.77 13.09 -1.70
N ALA A 67 -6.58 12.64 -1.32
CA ALA A 67 -5.34 12.94 -2.01
C ALA A 67 -5.12 11.97 -3.20
N ALA A 68 -4.69 12.51 -4.35
CA ALA A 68 -4.31 11.72 -5.52
C ALA A 68 -2.83 11.31 -5.50
N ARG A 69 -1.96 12.14 -4.90
CA ARG A 69 -0.55 11.86 -4.68
C ARG A 69 -0.04 12.56 -3.44
N ALA A 70 1.12 12.13 -2.94
CA ALA A 70 1.82 12.78 -1.84
C ALA A 70 3.33 12.76 -2.05
N THR A 71 4.01 13.72 -1.44
CA THR A 71 5.46 13.78 -1.34
C THR A 71 5.86 14.03 0.11
N VAL A 72 7.11 13.72 0.43
CA VAL A 72 7.73 14.13 1.68
C VAL A 72 8.93 15.01 1.41
N THR A 73 9.12 16.05 2.23
CA THR A 73 10.32 16.89 2.20
C THR A 73 11.13 16.59 3.45
N ASP A 74 12.38 16.17 3.26
CA ASP A 74 13.30 15.87 4.36
C ASP A 74 13.89 17.12 5.00
N ALA A 75 14.70 16.94 6.06
CA ALA A 75 15.36 18.03 6.78
C ALA A 75 16.42 18.78 5.95
N ASP A 76 16.85 18.23 4.83
CA ASP A 76 17.78 18.84 3.90
C ASP A 76 17.05 19.55 2.72
N GLY A 77 15.70 19.59 2.76
CA GLY A 77 14.84 20.24 1.77
C GLY A 77 14.63 19.42 0.49
N LYS A 78 14.99 18.14 0.47
CA LYS A 78 14.80 17.27 -0.68
C LYS A 78 13.41 16.64 -0.64
N GLU A 79 12.78 16.56 -1.80
CA GLU A 79 11.46 16.00 -1.97
C GLU A 79 11.54 14.58 -2.56
N TYR A 80 10.72 13.68 -2.00
CA TYR A 80 10.61 12.28 -2.42
C TYR A 80 9.14 11.88 -2.55
N PRO A 81 8.78 11.07 -3.56
CA PRO A 81 7.40 10.64 -3.74
C PRO A 81 7.00 9.57 -2.72
N VAL A 82 5.74 9.63 -2.29
CA VAL A 82 5.07 8.53 -1.61
C VAL A 82 4.60 7.53 -2.66
N SER A 83 5.10 6.31 -2.61
CA SER A 83 4.81 5.28 -3.62
C SER A 83 3.57 4.45 -3.29
N ARG A 84 3.34 4.16 -1.99
CA ARG A 84 2.27 3.26 -1.55
C ARG A 84 1.74 3.62 -0.17
N ILE A 85 0.47 3.32 0.05
CA ILE A 85 -0.13 3.25 1.38
C ILE A 85 0.04 1.80 1.88
N LEU A 86 0.57 1.65 3.09
CA LEU A 86 0.85 0.37 3.73
C LEU A 86 -0.24 -0.03 4.74
N GLY A 87 -0.98 0.94 5.27
CA GLY A 87 -2.07 0.74 6.20
C GLY A 87 -2.63 2.07 6.67
N ALA A 88 -3.90 2.13 7.04
CA ALA A 88 -4.55 3.34 7.52
C ALA A 88 -5.69 3.01 8.49
N ASP A 89 -5.95 3.93 9.41
CA ASP A 89 -7.14 3.91 10.27
C ASP A 89 -7.69 5.34 10.37
N GLU A 90 -8.88 5.56 9.81
CA GLU A 90 -9.54 6.87 9.80
C GLU A 90 -10.02 7.28 11.20
N LEU A 91 -10.45 6.31 12.03
CA LEU A 91 -10.98 6.59 13.36
C LEU A 91 -9.91 7.17 14.29
N TYR A 92 -8.71 6.63 14.22
CA TYR A 92 -7.57 7.07 15.05
C TYR A 92 -6.64 8.04 14.33
N ASP A 93 -7.01 8.48 13.12
CA ASP A 93 -6.27 9.42 12.29
C ASP A 93 -4.79 9.03 12.10
N VAL A 94 -4.52 7.78 11.73
CA VAL A 94 -3.16 7.31 11.47
C VAL A 94 -3.04 6.66 10.11
N ILE A 95 -1.87 6.84 9.48
CA ILE A 95 -1.52 6.22 8.20
C ILE A 95 -0.06 5.81 8.19
N LYS A 96 0.19 4.62 7.65
CA LYS A 96 1.51 4.10 7.35
C LYS A 96 1.70 4.07 5.83
N PHE A 97 2.81 4.59 5.35
CA PHE A 97 3.07 4.71 3.91
C PHE A 97 4.54 4.51 3.57
N LYS A 98 4.81 4.23 2.31
CA LYS A 98 6.14 4.02 1.74
C LYS A 98 6.60 5.23 0.95
N VAL A 99 7.82 5.66 1.19
CA VAL A 99 8.50 6.74 0.47
C VAL A 99 9.66 6.15 -0.34
N GLU A 100 9.84 6.60 -1.57
CA GLU A 100 10.96 6.18 -2.42
C GLU A 100 12.21 6.98 -2.08
N VAL A 101 12.98 6.48 -1.12
CA VAL A 101 14.25 7.06 -0.72
C VAL A 101 15.40 6.42 -1.50
N PRO A 102 16.33 7.21 -2.12
CA PRO A 102 17.43 6.67 -2.94
C PRO A 102 18.55 6.05 -2.09
N LYS A 103 18.55 6.32 -0.79
CA LYS A 103 19.52 5.84 0.20
C LYS A 103 18.78 5.49 1.48
N LYS A 104 19.49 4.85 2.42
CA LYS A 104 18.95 4.59 3.77
C LYS A 104 18.50 5.89 4.43
N ALA A 105 17.23 5.92 4.83
CA ALA A 105 16.69 7.03 5.60
C ALA A 105 17.17 6.98 7.06
N VAL A 106 17.35 8.16 7.68
CA VAL A 106 17.38 8.24 9.15
C VAL A 106 15.97 7.96 9.63
N PHE A 107 15.82 7.12 10.63
CA PHE A 107 14.51 6.70 11.15
C PHE A 107 14.47 6.70 12.68
N LEU A 108 13.27 6.70 13.22
CA LEU A 108 13.02 6.58 14.66
C LEU A 108 12.67 5.12 14.99
N PRO A 109 13.41 4.44 15.87
CA PRO A 109 13.01 3.12 16.34
C PRO A 109 11.71 3.24 17.16
N ILE A 110 10.80 2.31 16.95
CA ILE A 110 9.54 2.26 17.72
C ILE A 110 9.81 1.62 19.07
N ALA A 111 9.31 2.25 20.14
CA ALA A 111 9.39 1.73 21.49
C ALA A 111 8.72 0.36 21.59
N ARG A 112 9.43 -0.61 22.13
CA ARG A 112 8.97 -2.00 22.26
C ARG A 112 8.11 -2.21 23.50
N GLU A 113 8.46 -1.50 24.58
CA GLU A 113 7.78 -1.62 25.86
C GLU A 113 6.63 -0.61 25.97
N PRO A 114 5.52 -0.98 26.63
CA PRO A 114 4.44 -0.07 26.91
C PRO A 114 4.92 1.11 27.77
N ILE A 115 4.46 2.31 27.42
CA ILE A 115 4.78 3.53 28.15
C ILE A 115 3.80 3.69 29.32
N SER A 116 4.35 3.88 30.53
CA SER A 116 3.56 4.05 31.76
C SER A 116 3.24 5.53 32.01
N GLN A 117 2.17 5.76 32.79
CA GLN A 117 1.87 7.08 33.34
C GLN A 117 3.05 7.62 34.17
N GLY A 118 3.31 8.92 34.04
CA GLY A 118 4.41 9.62 34.73
C GLY A 118 5.71 9.63 33.91
N VAL A 119 5.88 8.83 32.88
CA VAL A 119 7.06 8.90 31.99
C VAL A 119 7.09 10.24 31.28
N ILE A 120 8.28 10.85 31.22
CA ILE A 120 8.48 12.11 30.49
C ILE A 120 8.55 11.81 29.00
N ALA A 121 7.64 12.42 28.26
CA ALA A 121 7.55 12.37 26.81
C ALA A 121 8.23 13.59 26.19
N TYR A 122 8.85 13.39 25.03
CA TYR A 122 9.49 14.42 24.22
C TYR A 122 8.81 14.51 22.87
N LEU A 123 8.41 15.70 22.45
CA LEU A 123 7.85 15.97 21.14
C LEU A 123 8.92 16.59 20.24
N MET A 124 9.23 15.94 19.12
CA MET A 124 10.24 16.41 18.18
C MET A 124 9.60 16.97 16.91
N PRO A 125 9.63 18.31 16.71
CA PRO A 125 9.06 18.91 15.51
C PRO A 125 9.96 18.71 14.29
N TYR A 126 9.39 18.92 13.09
CA TYR A 126 10.20 19.05 11.88
C TYR A 126 11.16 20.24 11.98
N SER A 127 12.41 20.05 11.59
CA SER A 127 13.42 21.11 11.61
C SER A 127 14.49 20.89 10.54
N THR A 128 14.79 21.94 9.78
CA THR A 128 15.91 21.96 8.82
C THR A 128 17.26 22.24 9.49
N GLY A 129 17.23 22.75 10.71
CA GLY A 129 18.40 23.11 11.50
C GLY A 129 18.45 22.41 12.84
N LYS A 130 19.28 22.93 13.74
CA LYS A 130 19.39 22.47 15.12
C LYS A 130 18.06 22.63 15.86
N ILE A 131 17.64 21.61 16.61
CA ILE A 131 16.39 21.71 17.39
C ILE A 131 16.62 22.63 18.57
N THR A 132 15.94 23.77 18.57
CA THR A 132 15.95 24.77 19.66
C THR A 132 14.64 24.82 20.42
N LYS A 133 13.55 24.32 19.80
CA LYS A 133 12.23 24.19 20.42
C LYS A 133 11.75 22.76 20.31
N PHE A 134 11.21 22.20 21.37
CA PHE A 134 10.67 20.87 21.47
C PHE A 134 9.62 20.83 22.59
N GLY A 135 8.68 19.89 22.53
CA GLY A 135 7.74 19.63 23.60
C GLY A 135 8.35 18.69 24.65
N GLU A 136 8.01 18.89 25.90
CA GLU A 136 8.38 18.01 27.01
C GLU A 136 7.29 18.08 28.09
N GLY A 137 6.81 16.91 28.51
CA GLY A 137 5.83 16.78 29.56
C GLY A 137 5.56 15.33 29.92
N PRO A 138 4.98 15.07 31.11
CA PRO A 138 4.66 13.72 31.52
C PRO A 138 3.47 13.14 30.73
N VAL A 139 3.48 11.84 30.56
CA VAL A 139 2.29 11.07 30.23
C VAL A 139 1.35 11.13 31.43
N SER A 140 0.24 11.87 31.31
CA SER A 140 -0.69 12.08 32.42
C SER A 140 -1.74 10.97 32.54
N GLU A 141 -2.06 10.29 31.44
CA GLU A 141 -3.00 9.18 31.40
C GLU A 141 -2.63 8.20 30.29
N VAL A 142 -2.88 6.91 30.54
CA VAL A 142 -2.76 5.84 29.57
C VAL A 142 -4.09 5.13 29.46
N SER A 143 -4.70 5.15 28.29
CA SER A 143 -5.95 4.47 28.00
C SER A 143 -5.77 3.39 26.94
N LYS A 144 -6.68 2.44 26.89
CA LYS A 144 -6.67 1.36 25.88
C LYS A 144 -7.07 1.90 24.50
N LEU A 145 -6.32 1.49 23.49
CA LEU A 145 -6.64 1.74 22.07
C LEU A 145 -7.25 0.48 21.46
N LYS A 146 -6.40 -0.42 20.98
CA LYS A 146 -6.67 -1.79 20.54
C LYS A 146 -5.55 -2.65 21.09
N GLU A 147 -5.87 -3.66 21.87
CA GLU A 147 -4.83 -4.48 22.51
C GLU A 147 -3.82 -5.04 21.50
N PRO A 148 -2.51 -4.98 21.78
CA PRO A 148 -1.88 -4.54 23.04
C PRO A 148 -1.54 -3.03 23.11
N PHE A 149 -2.09 -2.19 22.24
CA PHE A 149 -1.71 -0.79 22.07
C PHE A 149 -2.48 0.18 22.97
N SER A 150 -1.86 1.34 23.22
CA SER A 150 -2.39 2.39 24.09
C SER A 150 -2.57 3.72 23.39
N TYR A 151 -3.43 4.54 23.96
CA TYR A 151 -3.62 5.95 23.65
C TYR A 151 -3.19 6.77 24.87
N TYR A 152 -2.39 7.80 24.63
CA TYR A 152 -1.72 8.54 25.71
C TYR A 152 -2.25 9.96 25.79
N LYS A 153 -2.48 10.45 27.02
CA LYS A 153 -2.67 11.86 27.29
C LYS A 153 -1.36 12.45 27.81
N LEU A 154 -0.97 13.61 27.30
CA LEU A 154 0.29 14.27 27.57
C LEU A 154 0.02 15.63 28.17
N SER A 155 0.67 15.95 29.33
CA SER A 155 0.62 17.29 29.90
C SER A 155 1.63 18.21 29.18
N MET A 156 1.36 18.43 27.89
CA MET A 156 2.07 19.41 27.06
C MET A 156 1.15 19.92 25.95
N ALA A 157 1.27 21.21 25.67
CA ALA A 157 0.58 21.85 24.55
C ALA A 157 1.22 21.48 23.22
N LEU A 158 0.42 21.41 22.13
CA LEU A 158 0.92 21.36 20.76
C LEU A 158 1.00 22.79 20.19
N GLU A 159 2.13 23.11 19.59
CA GLU A 159 2.26 24.30 18.76
C GLU A 159 1.77 23.99 17.33
N SER A 160 1.48 25.03 16.55
CA SER A 160 1.12 24.92 15.15
C SER A 160 2.19 24.13 14.37
N GLY A 161 1.76 23.13 13.60
CA GLY A 161 2.65 22.26 12.81
C GLY A 161 3.23 21.05 13.57
N GLN A 162 2.88 20.87 14.85
CA GLN A 162 3.33 19.72 15.65
C GLN A 162 2.36 18.53 15.65
N VAL A 163 1.17 18.66 15.04
CA VAL A 163 0.25 17.54 14.85
C VAL A 163 0.94 16.49 14.00
N ASN A 164 0.81 15.22 14.38
CA ASN A 164 1.49 14.06 13.80
C ASN A 164 3.03 14.02 13.98
N ALA A 165 3.59 14.94 14.77
CA ALA A 165 5.00 14.86 15.13
C ALA A 165 5.25 13.65 16.05
N PRO A 166 6.47 13.04 16.00
CA PRO A 166 6.79 11.91 16.85
C PRO A 166 6.88 12.32 18.32
N VAL A 167 6.27 11.48 19.15
CA VAL A 167 6.38 11.54 20.62
C VAL A 167 7.32 10.42 21.07
N LEU A 168 8.40 10.80 21.77
CA LEU A 168 9.55 9.94 22.04
C LEU A 168 9.80 9.77 23.53
N THR A 169 10.45 8.68 23.87
CA THR A 169 11.05 8.43 25.19
C THR A 169 12.34 9.24 25.37
N ALA A 170 12.90 9.23 26.57
CA ALA A 170 14.20 9.83 26.87
C ALA A 170 15.36 9.20 26.08
N ASP A 171 15.20 7.95 25.62
CA ASP A 171 16.18 7.22 24.82
C ASP A 171 16.01 7.47 23.30
N GLY A 172 15.01 8.27 22.91
CA GLY A 172 14.74 8.62 21.52
C GLY A 172 13.98 7.57 20.74
N GLU A 173 13.29 6.64 21.39
CA GLU A 173 12.37 5.71 20.77
C GLU A 173 10.98 6.34 20.61
N VAL A 174 10.36 6.23 19.44
CA VAL A 174 9.03 6.78 19.19
C VAL A 174 7.95 5.85 19.74
N PHE A 175 7.07 6.37 20.59
CA PHE A 175 5.93 5.61 21.10
C PHE A 175 4.58 6.13 20.62
N GLY A 176 4.52 7.34 20.06
CA GLY A 176 3.26 7.90 19.59
C GLY A 176 3.39 8.97 18.51
N LEU A 177 2.25 9.25 17.88
CA LEU A 177 2.02 10.39 16.99
C LEU A 177 1.17 11.40 17.74
N ALA A 178 1.63 12.65 17.79
CA ALA A 178 0.95 13.73 18.52
C ALA A 178 -0.39 14.11 17.86
N GLN A 179 -1.42 14.25 18.68
CA GLN A 179 -2.76 14.66 18.26
C GLN A 179 -3.28 15.79 19.16
N GLU A 180 -4.06 16.70 18.59
CA GLU A 180 -4.73 17.76 19.34
C GLU A 180 -5.84 17.18 20.21
N ASP A 181 -6.16 17.88 21.30
CA ASP A 181 -7.36 17.59 22.09
C ASP A 181 -8.62 17.94 21.28
N ALA A 182 -9.46 16.94 21.01
CA ALA A 182 -10.72 17.13 20.31
C ALA A 182 -11.69 18.10 20.99
N SER A 183 -11.53 18.35 22.31
CA SER A 183 -12.30 19.36 23.04
C SER A 183 -11.78 20.78 22.84
N GLY A 184 -10.66 20.95 22.14
CA GLY A 184 -10.05 22.24 21.86
C GLY A 184 -9.26 22.84 23.03
N LYS A 185 -9.02 22.09 24.12
CA LYS A 185 -8.11 22.51 25.22
C LYS A 185 -6.69 22.47 24.70
N LYS A 186 -5.94 23.56 24.96
CA LYS A 186 -4.58 23.72 24.44
C LYS A 186 -3.49 23.34 25.45
N GLU A 187 -3.85 23.05 26.69
CA GLU A 187 -2.92 22.73 27.75
C GLU A 187 -2.41 21.28 27.69
N ASP A 188 -3.24 20.39 27.19
CA ASP A 188 -2.97 18.98 27.03
C ASP A 188 -2.93 18.61 25.55
N SER A 189 -2.27 17.52 25.24
CA SER A 189 -2.30 16.87 23.93
C SER A 189 -2.45 15.36 24.09
N TYR A 190 -2.58 14.67 22.99
CA TYR A 190 -2.69 13.23 22.96
C TYR A 190 -1.64 12.62 22.04
N ALA A 191 -1.44 11.32 22.18
CA ALA A 191 -0.63 10.56 21.25
C ALA A 191 -1.25 9.17 21.00
N VAL A 192 -1.47 8.87 19.72
CA VAL A 192 -1.85 7.52 19.32
C VAL A 192 -0.60 6.68 19.21
N SER A 193 -0.66 5.40 19.62
CA SER A 193 0.49 4.50 19.61
C SER A 193 1.14 4.39 18.23
N ALA A 194 2.44 4.65 18.16
CA ALA A 194 3.24 4.41 16.95
C ALA A 194 3.34 2.91 16.62
N GLY A 195 3.35 2.04 17.64
CA GLY A 195 3.28 0.59 17.48
C GLY A 195 1.98 0.16 16.81
N TYR A 196 0.83 0.75 17.21
CA TYR A 196 -0.45 0.53 16.53
C TYR A 196 -0.38 0.96 15.06
N ALA A 197 0.04 2.19 14.80
CA ALA A 197 0.15 2.69 13.43
C ALA A 197 1.08 1.83 12.56
N ASN A 198 2.18 1.32 13.13
CA ASN A 198 3.08 0.41 12.45
C ASN A 198 2.49 -0.99 12.20
N SER A 199 1.57 -1.45 13.05
CA SER A 199 0.90 -2.75 12.89
C SER A 199 -0.13 -2.77 11.77
N LEU A 200 -0.54 -1.61 11.26
CA LEU A 200 -1.52 -1.51 10.18
C LEU A 200 -0.98 -2.13 8.89
N THR A 201 -1.79 -2.96 8.26
CA THR A 201 -1.51 -3.64 6.99
C THR A 201 -2.73 -3.60 6.09
N ILE A 202 -2.52 -3.77 4.79
CA ILE A 202 -3.62 -3.90 3.83
C ILE A 202 -4.17 -5.33 3.87
N GLN A 203 -5.49 -5.45 3.90
CA GLN A 203 -6.22 -6.72 3.82
C GLN A 203 -7.00 -6.80 2.50
N SER A 204 -7.40 -7.99 2.08
CA SER A 204 -8.16 -8.17 0.83
C SER A 204 -9.50 -7.40 0.82
N ALA A 205 -10.18 -7.34 1.97
CA ALA A 205 -11.44 -6.61 2.11
C ALA A 205 -11.28 -5.07 2.05
N ASP A 206 -10.07 -4.55 2.20
CA ASP A 206 -9.81 -3.10 2.20
C ASP A 206 -10.06 -2.44 0.84
N ALA A 207 -10.10 -3.22 -0.25
CA ALA A 207 -10.49 -2.73 -1.57
C ALA A 207 -11.87 -2.04 -1.58
N PHE A 208 -12.77 -2.43 -0.65
CA PHE A 208 -14.11 -1.86 -0.50
C PHE A 208 -14.26 -0.95 0.72
N ASN A 209 -13.22 -0.79 1.52
CA ASN A 209 -13.25 0.04 2.72
C ASN A 209 -13.21 1.53 2.33
N SER A 210 -14.14 2.33 2.89
CA SER A 210 -14.21 3.78 2.63
C SER A 210 -12.94 4.52 3.01
N THR A 211 -12.22 4.07 4.04
CA THR A 211 -10.92 4.63 4.44
C THR A 211 -9.93 4.62 3.27
N TYR A 212 -9.80 3.48 2.58
CA TYR A 212 -8.85 3.33 1.48
C TYR A 212 -9.36 3.85 0.14
N SER A 213 -10.65 3.74 -0.15
CA SER A 213 -11.24 4.22 -1.42
C SER A 213 -11.13 5.75 -1.58
N ARG A 214 -11.03 6.48 -0.46
CA ARG A 214 -10.81 7.93 -0.44
C ARG A 214 -9.35 8.36 -0.63
N ILE A 215 -8.42 7.45 -0.76
CA ILE A 215 -7.00 7.76 -1.03
C ILE A 215 -6.68 7.34 -2.46
N GLY A 216 -6.32 8.29 -3.33
CA GLY A 216 -5.95 8.01 -4.73
C GLY A 216 -4.56 7.40 -4.91
N ILE A 217 -3.72 7.39 -3.87
CA ILE A 217 -2.38 6.80 -3.89
C ILE A 217 -2.51 5.27 -3.87
N ARG A 218 -1.64 4.59 -4.63
CA ARG A 218 -1.58 3.12 -4.71
C ARG A 218 -1.42 2.51 -3.31
N LYS A 219 -2.16 1.43 -3.03
CA LYS A 219 -2.03 0.65 -1.80
C LYS A 219 -1.00 -0.46 -2.01
N ALA A 220 -0.39 -0.90 -0.93
CA ALA A 220 0.37 -2.15 -0.94
C ALA A 220 -0.58 -3.34 -1.14
N TRP A 221 -0.02 -4.45 -1.57
CA TRP A 221 -0.72 -5.72 -1.55
C TRP A 221 -0.74 -6.29 -0.13
N PRO A 222 -1.76 -7.10 0.23
CA PRO A 222 -1.64 -7.99 1.37
C PRO A 222 -0.33 -8.79 1.30
N SER A 223 0.30 -9.03 2.43
CA SER A 223 1.57 -9.80 2.48
C SER A 223 1.40 -11.27 2.12
N ASP A 224 0.23 -11.84 2.39
CA ASP A 224 -0.16 -13.17 1.99
C ASP A 224 -0.62 -13.18 0.52
N VAL A 225 -0.01 -14.03 -0.30
CA VAL A 225 -0.29 -14.09 -1.73
C VAL A 225 -1.73 -14.50 -2.05
N SER A 226 -2.33 -15.38 -1.24
CA SER A 226 -3.72 -15.80 -1.44
C SER A 226 -4.69 -14.66 -1.19
N GLN A 227 -4.43 -13.84 -0.17
CA GLN A 227 -5.17 -12.61 0.10
C GLN A 227 -5.01 -11.57 -1.02
N ALA A 228 -3.79 -11.46 -1.55
CA ALA A 228 -3.50 -10.57 -2.67
C ALA A 228 -4.21 -11.02 -3.96
N GLN A 229 -4.33 -12.33 -4.21
CA GLN A 229 -5.12 -12.89 -5.31
C GLN A 229 -6.61 -12.56 -5.21
N VAL A 230 -7.19 -12.62 -3.99
CA VAL A 230 -8.56 -12.18 -3.75
C VAL A 230 -8.72 -10.70 -4.10
N SER A 231 -7.78 -9.84 -3.65
CA SER A 231 -7.79 -8.41 -4.00
C SER A 231 -7.70 -8.19 -5.51
N LEU A 232 -6.83 -8.94 -6.19
CA LEU A 232 -6.67 -8.87 -7.65
C LEU A 232 -7.97 -9.21 -8.38
N TYR A 233 -8.65 -10.29 -7.98
CA TYR A 233 -9.94 -10.70 -8.53
C TYR A 233 -11.01 -9.61 -8.34
N LEU A 234 -11.09 -9.03 -7.15
CA LEU A 234 -12.05 -7.97 -6.84
C LEU A 234 -11.81 -6.69 -7.66
N MET A 235 -10.56 -6.36 -7.95
CA MET A 235 -10.18 -5.20 -8.76
C MET A 235 -10.51 -5.37 -10.25
N ALA A 236 -10.53 -6.61 -10.76
CA ALA A 236 -10.81 -6.92 -12.16
C ALA A 236 -12.16 -6.36 -12.64
N SER A 237 -13.19 -6.39 -11.78
CA SER A 237 -14.55 -5.92 -12.12
C SER A 237 -14.74 -4.41 -11.96
N SER A 238 -13.80 -3.71 -11.32
CA SER A 238 -13.95 -2.29 -10.94
C SER A 238 -13.03 -1.34 -11.69
N GLN A 239 -12.03 -1.87 -12.40
CA GLN A 239 -11.03 -1.07 -13.13
C GLN A 239 -11.23 -1.18 -14.64
N ASP A 240 -10.91 -0.09 -15.36
CA ASP A 240 -10.82 -0.13 -16.82
C ASP A 240 -9.62 -0.99 -17.27
N PRO A 241 -9.61 -1.51 -18.52
CA PRO A 241 -8.59 -2.44 -18.98
C PRO A 241 -7.14 -1.95 -18.83
N LYS A 242 -6.87 -0.67 -19.07
CA LYS A 242 -5.50 -0.10 -18.95
C LYS A 242 -5.05 0.00 -17.51
N THR A 243 -5.94 0.42 -16.62
CA THR A 243 -5.69 0.50 -15.18
C THR A 243 -5.50 -0.90 -14.60
N TYR A 244 -6.32 -1.88 -15.01
CA TYR A 244 -6.17 -3.25 -14.54
C TYR A 244 -4.88 -3.91 -15.03
N LEU A 245 -4.43 -3.62 -16.26
CA LEU A 245 -3.12 -4.07 -16.73
C LEU A 245 -1.98 -3.54 -15.86
N ALA A 246 -2.03 -2.26 -15.46
CA ALA A 246 -1.04 -1.71 -14.53
C ALA A 246 -1.09 -2.40 -13.15
N THR A 247 -2.28 -2.76 -12.68
CA THR A 247 -2.50 -3.53 -11.44
C THR A 247 -1.90 -4.93 -11.54
N LEU A 248 -2.11 -5.64 -12.65
CA LEU A 248 -1.51 -6.96 -12.92
C LEU A 248 0.02 -6.90 -12.96
N ASN A 249 0.58 -5.90 -13.62
CA ASN A 249 2.04 -5.69 -13.64
C ASN A 249 2.61 -5.46 -12.24
N ASP A 250 1.90 -4.71 -11.41
CA ASP A 250 2.29 -4.44 -10.03
C ASP A 250 2.18 -5.69 -9.13
N PHE A 251 1.15 -6.51 -9.34
CA PHE A 251 1.01 -7.80 -8.66
C PHE A 251 2.19 -8.72 -8.99
N ILE A 252 2.53 -8.88 -10.27
CA ILE A 252 3.66 -9.70 -10.72
C ILE A 252 4.99 -9.17 -10.17
N ALA A 253 5.18 -7.85 -10.15
CA ALA A 253 6.39 -7.26 -9.57
C ALA A 253 6.52 -7.52 -8.06
N THR A 254 5.39 -7.66 -7.36
CA THR A 254 5.37 -7.95 -5.91
C THR A 254 5.49 -9.44 -5.61
N PHE A 255 4.87 -10.29 -6.44
CA PHE A 255 4.83 -11.74 -6.31
C PHE A 255 5.32 -12.43 -7.60
N PRO A 256 6.62 -12.32 -7.93
CA PRO A 256 7.15 -12.78 -9.21
C PRO A 256 7.07 -14.30 -9.41
N ASP A 257 6.96 -15.05 -8.33
CA ASP A 257 6.87 -16.51 -8.35
C ASP A 257 5.42 -17.04 -8.30
N SER A 258 4.41 -16.14 -8.29
CA SER A 258 3.00 -16.54 -8.32
C SER A 258 2.53 -16.77 -9.75
N PRO A 259 2.13 -18.01 -10.14
CA PRO A 259 1.64 -18.27 -11.48
C PRO A 259 0.35 -17.50 -11.82
N ASP A 260 -0.48 -17.20 -10.80
CA ASP A 260 -1.78 -16.55 -11.00
C ASP A 260 -1.66 -15.12 -11.58
N GLY A 261 -0.62 -14.39 -11.21
CA GLY A 261 -0.36 -13.07 -11.78
C GLY A 261 -0.20 -13.14 -13.30
N TYR A 262 0.61 -14.07 -13.78
CA TYR A 262 0.86 -14.28 -15.20
C TYR A 262 -0.38 -14.84 -15.93
N LEU A 263 -1.10 -15.81 -15.34
CA LEU A 263 -2.31 -16.36 -15.93
C LEU A 263 -3.42 -15.31 -16.07
N ASN A 264 -3.61 -14.47 -15.03
CA ASN A 264 -4.56 -13.36 -15.09
C ASN A 264 -4.16 -12.32 -16.15
N ARG A 265 -2.85 -12.00 -16.27
CA ARG A 265 -2.38 -11.06 -17.29
C ARG A 265 -2.49 -11.64 -18.71
N ALA A 266 -2.25 -12.92 -18.89
CA ALA A 266 -2.47 -13.60 -20.16
C ALA A 266 -3.94 -13.50 -20.61
N ASN A 267 -4.88 -13.81 -19.72
CA ASN A 267 -6.31 -13.64 -19.99
C ASN A 267 -6.64 -12.19 -20.34
N HIS A 268 -6.11 -11.24 -19.57
CA HIS A 268 -6.35 -9.82 -19.80
C HIS A 268 -5.82 -9.36 -21.16
N TYR A 269 -4.61 -9.73 -21.53
CA TYR A 269 -4.04 -9.45 -22.85
C TYR A 269 -4.92 -9.98 -23.98
N ALA A 270 -5.38 -11.22 -23.86
CA ALA A 270 -6.13 -11.86 -24.92
C ALA A 270 -7.55 -11.28 -25.09
N TYR A 271 -8.29 -11.12 -24.00
CA TYR A 271 -9.70 -10.68 -24.06
C TYR A 271 -9.86 -9.17 -24.21
N HIS A 272 -8.90 -8.37 -23.73
CA HIS A 272 -8.95 -6.90 -23.79
C HIS A 272 -7.98 -6.29 -24.80
N ARG A 273 -7.43 -7.08 -25.74
CA ARG A 273 -6.46 -6.60 -26.73
C ARG A 273 -6.95 -5.39 -27.52
N ALA A 274 -8.25 -5.33 -27.83
CA ALA A 274 -8.85 -4.21 -28.57
C ALA A 274 -8.91 -2.94 -27.74
N ASP A 275 -9.08 -3.03 -26.42
CA ASP A 275 -9.07 -1.89 -25.48
C ASP A 275 -7.65 -1.38 -25.23
N LEU A 276 -6.67 -2.29 -25.35
CA LEU A 276 -5.25 -2.00 -25.06
C LEU A 276 -4.51 -1.45 -26.28
N ALA A 277 -4.92 -1.82 -27.49
CA ALA A 277 -4.22 -1.47 -28.72
C ALA A 277 -5.19 -1.09 -29.87
N PRO A 278 -4.88 0.02 -30.61
CA PRO A 278 -5.75 0.52 -31.65
C PRO A 278 -5.65 -0.25 -33.00
N THR A 279 -4.58 -1.03 -33.23
CA THR A 279 -4.34 -1.72 -34.50
C THR A 279 -4.33 -3.24 -34.33
N GLU A 280 -4.76 -3.98 -35.37
CA GLU A 280 -4.74 -5.45 -35.39
C GLU A 280 -3.34 -6.02 -35.15
N ALA A 281 -2.30 -5.37 -35.70
CA ALA A 281 -0.92 -5.81 -35.50
C ALA A 281 -0.50 -5.74 -34.02
N GLU A 282 -0.83 -4.63 -33.33
CA GLU A 282 -0.56 -4.46 -31.90
C GLU A 282 -1.42 -5.42 -31.05
N GLN A 283 -2.68 -5.63 -31.43
CA GLN A 283 -3.56 -6.62 -30.79
C GLN A 283 -3.00 -8.03 -30.93
N GLY A 284 -2.43 -8.36 -32.11
CA GLY A 284 -1.73 -9.60 -32.35
C GLY A 284 -0.50 -9.78 -31.45
N ALA A 285 0.24 -8.71 -31.15
CA ALA A 285 1.36 -8.75 -30.22
C ALA A 285 0.92 -9.02 -28.77
N TYR A 286 -0.28 -8.59 -28.35
CA TYR A 286 -0.82 -8.95 -27.04
C TYR A 286 -1.16 -10.44 -26.92
N LEU A 287 -1.59 -11.08 -28.01
CA LEU A 287 -1.78 -12.53 -28.03
C LEU A 287 -0.45 -13.28 -27.83
N ASP A 288 0.63 -12.80 -28.44
CA ASP A 288 1.97 -13.38 -28.23
C ASP A 288 2.42 -13.23 -26.77
N LYS A 289 2.24 -12.05 -26.18
CA LYS A 289 2.50 -11.80 -24.73
C LYS A 289 1.68 -12.69 -23.83
N ALA A 290 0.43 -12.99 -24.19
CA ALA A 290 -0.42 -13.89 -23.42
C ALA A 290 0.17 -15.31 -23.35
N LEU A 291 0.70 -15.83 -24.46
CA LEU A 291 1.36 -17.12 -24.47
C LEU A 291 2.70 -17.12 -23.73
N GLU A 292 3.45 -16.03 -23.79
CA GLU A 292 4.67 -15.85 -23.00
C GLU A 292 4.38 -15.89 -21.50
N ASP A 293 3.31 -15.23 -21.06
CA ASP A 293 2.87 -15.25 -19.67
C ASP A 293 2.45 -16.65 -19.21
N ILE A 294 1.70 -17.39 -20.03
CA ILE A 294 1.34 -18.79 -19.74
C ILE A 294 2.61 -19.65 -19.60
N ASN A 295 3.56 -19.49 -20.51
CA ASN A 295 4.83 -20.20 -20.45
C ASN A 295 5.63 -19.83 -19.17
N THR A 296 5.53 -18.57 -18.72
CA THR A 296 6.16 -18.12 -17.48
C THR A 296 5.45 -18.73 -16.27
N ALA A 297 4.12 -18.70 -16.24
CA ALA A 297 3.32 -19.33 -15.18
C ALA A 297 3.67 -20.81 -15.00
N SER A 298 3.94 -21.52 -16.10
CA SER A 298 4.29 -22.95 -16.05
C SER A 298 5.59 -23.26 -15.29
N ARG A 299 6.48 -22.28 -15.13
CA ARG A 299 7.73 -22.45 -14.38
C ARG A 299 7.50 -22.45 -12.86
N PHE A 300 6.47 -21.75 -12.42
CA PHE A 300 6.14 -21.56 -11.00
C PHE A 300 4.98 -22.44 -10.52
N SER A 301 4.21 -23.02 -11.44
CA SER A 301 3.09 -23.89 -11.08
C SER A 301 3.57 -25.29 -10.68
N GLU A 302 3.07 -25.77 -9.54
CA GLU A 302 3.24 -27.16 -9.11
C GLU A 302 2.37 -28.10 -9.94
N ARG A 303 1.21 -27.64 -10.40
CA ARG A 303 0.24 -28.41 -11.19
C ARG A 303 0.32 -28.02 -12.66
N LYS A 304 1.10 -28.76 -13.42
CA LYS A 304 1.30 -28.50 -14.87
C LYS A 304 0.00 -28.64 -15.67
N GLY A 305 -0.86 -29.58 -15.29
CA GLY A 305 -2.16 -29.78 -15.90
C GLY A 305 -3.03 -28.53 -15.87
N ASP A 306 -3.07 -27.82 -14.73
CA ASP A 306 -3.85 -26.57 -14.60
C ASP A 306 -3.35 -25.47 -15.56
N VAL A 307 -2.06 -25.39 -15.82
CA VAL A 307 -1.50 -24.39 -16.77
C VAL A 307 -1.90 -24.75 -18.21
N TRP A 308 -1.80 -26.03 -18.58
CA TRP A 308 -2.25 -26.49 -19.89
C TRP A 308 -3.77 -26.31 -20.08
N PHE A 309 -4.56 -26.58 -19.05
CA PHE A 309 -6.00 -26.31 -19.05
C PHE A 309 -6.31 -24.82 -19.25
N ASN A 310 -5.65 -23.92 -18.49
CA ASN A 310 -5.83 -22.48 -18.68
C ASN A 310 -5.41 -22.02 -20.07
N ARG A 311 -4.34 -22.59 -20.64
CA ARG A 311 -3.91 -22.33 -22.02
C ARG A 311 -4.99 -22.77 -23.01
N ALA A 312 -5.51 -24.00 -22.89
CA ALA A 312 -6.56 -24.54 -23.76
C ALA A 312 -7.81 -23.66 -23.70
N LYS A 313 -8.26 -23.35 -22.49
CA LYS A 313 -9.45 -22.52 -22.26
C LYS A 313 -9.31 -21.14 -22.88
N LEU A 314 -8.15 -20.51 -22.71
CA LEU A 314 -7.89 -19.17 -23.26
C LEU A 314 -7.87 -19.18 -24.80
N ILE A 315 -7.13 -20.12 -25.40
CA ILE A 315 -7.04 -20.26 -26.87
C ILE A 315 -8.42 -20.57 -27.45
N TYR A 316 -9.14 -21.53 -26.89
CA TYR A 316 -10.50 -21.89 -27.33
C TYR A 316 -11.45 -20.69 -27.25
N GLY A 317 -11.48 -19.97 -26.13
CA GLY A 317 -12.37 -18.83 -25.95
C GLY A 317 -12.10 -17.71 -26.97
N VAL A 318 -10.84 -17.44 -27.29
CA VAL A 318 -10.46 -16.43 -28.29
C VAL A 318 -10.76 -16.92 -29.71
N ALA A 319 -10.38 -18.15 -30.06
CA ALA A 319 -10.59 -18.71 -31.41
C ALA A 319 -12.08 -18.89 -31.76
N ALA A 320 -12.89 -19.27 -30.77
CA ALA A 320 -14.34 -19.42 -30.97
C ALA A 320 -15.06 -18.06 -31.11
N ALA A 321 -14.55 -17.02 -30.42
CA ALA A 321 -15.12 -15.68 -30.49
C ALA A 321 -14.68 -14.88 -31.73
N ASP A 322 -13.50 -15.17 -32.28
CA ASP A 322 -12.92 -14.46 -33.42
C ASP A 322 -12.45 -15.46 -34.50
N THR A 323 -13.41 -15.89 -35.32
CA THR A 323 -13.17 -16.87 -36.40
C THR A 323 -12.33 -16.29 -37.54
N THR A 324 -12.08 -15.01 -37.58
CA THR A 324 -11.25 -14.33 -38.60
C THR A 324 -9.78 -14.25 -38.19
N LEU A 325 -9.46 -14.59 -36.92
CA LEU A 325 -8.12 -14.54 -36.39
C LEU A 325 -7.21 -15.56 -37.10
N ASN A 326 -6.23 -15.06 -37.84
CA ASN A 326 -5.27 -15.88 -38.55
C ASN A 326 -3.92 -15.92 -37.79
N LYS A 327 -3.89 -16.68 -36.68
CA LYS A 327 -2.69 -16.95 -35.90
C LYS A 327 -2.61 -18.43 -35.54
N GLU A 328 -1.54 -19.11 -35.97
CA GLU A 328 -1.34 -20.55 -35.84
C GLU A 328 -1.57 -21.08 -34.42
N GLN A 329 -1.09 -20.38 -33.41
CA GLN A 329 -1.20 -20.81 -31.99
C GLN A 329 -2.56 -20.46 -31.35
N TRP A 330 -3.45 -19.80 -32.08
CA TRP A 330 -4.75 -19.32 -31.59
C TRP A 330 -5.91 -19.93 -32.39
N THR A 331 -5.82 -21.25 -32.65
CA THR A 331 -6.83 -22.03 -33.33
C THR A 331 -7.52 -23.03 -32.41
N VAL A 332 -8.68 -23.48 -32.76
CA VAL A 332 -9.40 -24.53 -32.01
C VAL A 332 -8.57 -25.82 -31.93
N ASP A 333 -7.78 -26.13 -32.98
CA ASP A 333 -6.88 -27.29 -32.98
C ASP A 333 -5.73 -27.08 -31.94
N ALA A 334 -5.15 -25.89 -31.86
CA ALA A 334 -4.16 -25.59 -30.81
C ALA A 334 -4.75 -25.70 -29.40
N ALA A 335 -6.03 -25.35 -29.21
CA ALA A 335 -6.74 -25.58 -27.96
C ALA A 335 -6.94 -27.08 -27.69
N THR A 336 -7.25 -27.87 -28.70
CA THR A 336 -7.36 -29.33 -28.58
C THR A 336 -6.04 -29.96 -28.12
N GLU A 337 -4.91 -29.57 -28.72
CA GLU A 337 -3.59 -30.05 -28.31
C GLU A 337 -3.25 -29.66 -26.84
N ALA A 338 -3.64 -28.47 -26.45
CA ALA A 338 -3.38 -28.00 -25.08
C ALA A 338 -4.21 -28.75 -24.04
N ILE A 339 -5.50 -29.03 -24.30
CA ILE A 339 -6.34 -29.79 -23.38
C ILE A 339 -5.90 -31.22 -23.25
N GLN A 340 -5.45 -31.85 -24.36
CA GLN A 340 -4.89 -33.20 -24.36
C GLN A 340 -3.63 -33.27 -23.44
N LYS A 341 -2.78 -32.23 -23.44
CA LYS A 341 -1.63 -32.18 -22.56
C LYS A 341 -2.06 -32.02 -21.08
N ALA A 342 -3.12 -31.24 -20.81
CA ALA A 342 -3.66 -31.13 -19.47
C ALA A 342 -4.14 -32.50 -18.94
N ILE A 343 -4.89 -33.22 -19.72
CA ILE A 343 -5.41 -34.56 -19.40
C ILE A 343 -4.26 -35.58 -19.26
N GLY A 344 -3.20 -35.43 -20.03
CA GLY A 344 -2.01 -36.29 -19.95
C GLY A 344 -1.21 -36.07 -18.65
N GLU A 345 -1.26 -34.88 -18.05
CA GLU A 345 -0.66 -34.62 -16.73
C GLU A 345 -1.53 -35.15 -15.58
N GLU A 346 -2.84 -34.93 -15.66
CA GLU A 346 -3.83 -35.38 -14.69
C GLU A 346 -5.21 -35.46 -15.35
N ASP A 347 -5.90 -36.57 -15.21
CA ASP A 347 -7.24 -36.74 -15.79
C ASP A 347 -8.31 -36.22 -14.82
N LEU A 348 -8.70 -34.94 -15.01
CA LEU A 348 -9.69 -34.28 -14.16
C LEU A 348 -11.01 -34.06 -14.92
N PRO A 349 -12.18 -34.19 -14.23
CA PRO A 349 -13.49 -33.89 -14.81
C PRO A 349 -13.57 -32.57 -15.55
N VAL A 350 -13.04 -31.49 -14.97
CA VAL A 350 -13.08 -30.15 -15.56
C VAL A 350 -12.27 -30.07 -16.87
N TYR A 351 -11.21 -30.87 -17.02
CA TYR A 351 -10.45 -30.93 -18.27
C TYR A 351 -11.22 -31.69 -19.33
N ARG A 352 -11.86 -32.80 -18.97
CA ARG A 352 -12.73 -33.60 -19.87
C ARG A 352 -13.92 -32.78 -20.34
N GLN A 353 -14.52 -31.98 -19.47
CA GLN A 353 -15.59 -31.08 -19.87
C GLN A 353 -15.13 -30.08 -20.94
N LEU A 354 -13.99 -29.44 -20.77
CA LEU A 354 -13.46 -28.52 -21.78
C LEU A 354 -13.11 -29.24 -23.09
N GLU A 355 -12.57 -30.46 -23.02
CA GLU A 355 -12.33 -31.30 -24.20
C GLU A 355 -13.63 -31.56 -24.94
N GLY A 356 -14.70 -31.94 -24.24
CA GLY A 356 -16.04 -32.14 -24.80
C GLY A 356 -16.59 -30.87 -25.46
N ASP A 357 -16.46 -29.72 -24.81
CA ASP A 357 -16.88 -28.42 -25.35
C ASP A 357 -16.15 -28.09 -26.67
N ILE A 358 -14.82 -28.29 -26.70
CA ILE A 358 -14.01 -28.06 -27.89
C ILE A 358 -14.44 -29.01 -29.07
N HIS A 359 -14.63 -30.28 -28.79
CA HIS A 359 -15.10 -31.24 -29.81
C HIS A 359 -16.51 -30.92 -30.28
N PHE A 360 -17.40 -30.54 -29.37
CA PHE A 360 -18.76 -30.12 -29.74
C PHE A 360 -18.74 -28.90 -30.69
N TYR A 361 -17.89 -27.90 -30.41
CA TYR A 361 -17.71 -26.74 -31.28
C TYR A 361 -17.18 -27.11 -32.67
N LYS A 362 -16.30 -28.13 -32.77
CA LYS A 362 -15.78 -28.65 -34.05
C LYS A 362 -16.81 -29.49 -34.83
N GLY A 363 -17.89 -29.91 -34.19
CA GLY A 363 -18.87 -30.84 -34.77
C GLY A 363 -18.50 -32.30 -34.59
N ASP A 364 -17.48 -32.62 -33.80
CA ASP A 364 -17.00 -33.97 -33.49
C ASP A 364 -17.83 -34.56 -32.34
N PHE A 365 -19.13 -34.84 -32.60
CA PHE A 365 -20.10 -35.15 -31.55
C PHE A 365 -19.83 -36.46 -30.79
N GLU A 366 -19.17 -37.44 -31.41
CA GLU A 366 -18.78 -38.68 -30.72
C GLU A 366 -17.74 -38.41 -29.65
N GLN A 367 -16.68 -37.69 -30.00
CA GLN A 367 -15.63 -37.28 -29.04
C GLN A 367 -16.17 -36.32 -27.98
N ALA A 368 -17.09 -35.42 -28.35
CA ALA A 368 -17.76 -34.54 -27.39
C ALA A 368 -18.52 -35.35 -26.33
N LEU A 369 -19.29 -36.35 -26.76
CA LEU A 369 -20.05 -37.25 -25.87
C LEU A 369 -19.10 -38.01 -24.92
N GLU A 370 -17.99 -38.54 -25.46
CA GLU A 370 -16.98 -39.26 -24.66
C GLU A 370 -16.40 -38.35 -23.60
N GLY A 371 -16.04 -37.08 -23.93
CA GLY A 371 -15.59 -36.07 -22.96
C GLY A 371 -16.60 -35.84 -21.85
N PHE A 372 -17.89 -35.65 -22.18
CA PHE A 372 -18.94 -35.37 -21.20
C PHE A 372 -19.35 -36.56 -20.33
N VAL A 373 -19.19 -37.79 -20.81
CA VAL A 373 -19.51 -39.01 -20.03
C VAL A 373 -18.42 -39.31 -19.01
N ASN A 374 -17.20 -38.84 -19.24
CA ASN A 374 -16.06 -39.03 -18.34
C ASN A 374 -15.88 -37.90 -17.30
N VAL A 375 -16.92 -37.05 -17.11
CA VAL A 375 -16.92 -35.95 -16.11
C VAL A 375 -17.35 -36.43 -14.71
#